data_1145d414a3d83e7cae45051646d1ea74
#
_entry.id   1145d414a3d83e7cae45051646d1ea74
#
_cell.length_a   1.000
_cell.length_b   1.000
_cell.length_c   1.000
_cell.angle_alpha   90.00
_cell.angle_beta   90.00
_cell.angle_gamma   90.00
#
_symmetry.space_group_name_H-M   'P 1'
#
loop_
_entity.id
_entity.type
_entity.pdbx_description
1 polymer ?
#
loop_
_entity_poly.entity_id
_entity_poly.type
_entity_poly.pdbx_seq_one_letter_code
_entity_poly.pdbx_strand_id
1 'polypeptide(L)'
;MEYKVNNISYKYAPDGKEVLKNVSFSIEKGKVTAIVGPSGCGKSTLVEIFSGVIPKLISGGVLEGSFDMPENTFVSVVSQTPENQLFGYGVEDAIAFGMENLGLAQEEIADRMEYVLDLLNLQYLRNRSVANLSGGQRQSVCIASVLAMNPDILIMDEPVSSLDPGGKAMVQGILKQLSANGDTTVLVDNNLVWSAGIVDHVIGLLDGEVVFDGSRDEFFQDFELQKRLGVIIPQEVEIYRELTRHFSGLKLFYTVEEAREQIGRLFDENGTVSRRDGKERDLPHAEEDTARPEKEAGREQPSGQSAPVITVHNLVKTFSDGFHALIDVNANLPEGKVIAVLGQNGSGKTTFVKHLNGLYKPTGGDVRYRGSSILSKTVAQISRNIILVFQHPEHMLFEETVERELTFCARMQQVDFSAEEITDVLSRYHLEKERETFPLNLSMGQKHMLTILSVLFSCADVIILDEPTLGMDGFLVQDLEELIRSLKEAGKTVIMISHEIPLVFRTVDAAVILNAGEKIFEGSREELAERSDIFERIGIAMPPVVRLSHSLDLDQTCYTVESFTEQLLKRYTEKRGGK
;
A
#
# COMPACT_ATOMS: atom_id res chain seq x y z
N MET A 1 -21.09 -17.45 -19.98
CA MET A 1 -20.11 -17.58 -21.08
C MET A 1 -18.75 -17.31 -20.48
N GLU A 2 -17.76 -18.11 -20.77
CA GLU A 2 -16.42 -18.01 -20.18
C GLU A 2 -15.40 -17.76 -21.28
N TYR A 3 -14.39 -16.96 -20.96
CA TYR A 3 -13.17 -16.83 -21.76
C TYR A 3 -12.11 -17.74 -21.15
N LYS A 4 -11.50 -18.64 -21.93
CA LYS A 4 -10.55 -19.62 -21.41
C LYS A 4 -9.14 -19.38 -21.91
N VAL A 5 -8.20 -19.49 -21.00
CA VAL A 5 -6.77 -19.51 -21.25
C VAL A 5 -6.30 -20.94 -21.10
N ASN A 6 -5.66 -21.51 -22.10
CA ASN A 6 -5.30 -22.93 -22.15
C ASN A 6 -3.80 -23.12 -22.36
N ASN A 7 -3.13 -23.68 -21.35
CA ASN A 7 -1.74 -24.13 -21.39
C ASN A 7 -0.74 -23.07 -21.89
N ILE A 8 -0.92 -21.80 -21.50
CA ILE A 8 -0.03 -20.73 -21.89
C ILE A 8 1.34 -20.92 -21.22
N SER A 9 2.38 -21.09 -22.04
CA SER A 9 3.79 -21.05 -21.64
C SER A 9 4.52 -19.96 -22.42
N TYR A 10 5.42 -19.22 -21.76
CA TYR A 10 6.13 -18.11 -22.41
C TYR A 10 7.56 -17.94 -21.93
N LYS A 11 8.46 -17.65 -22.89
CA LYS A 11 9.85 -17.23 -22.69
C LYS A 11 10.13 -15.99 -23.52
N TYR A 12 10.80 -15.00 -22.93
CA TYR A 12 11.21 -13.79 -23.68
C TYR A 12 12.32 -14.04 -24.72
N ALA A 13 13.09 -15.11 -24.56
CA ALA A 13 14.09 -15.57 -25.52
C ALA A 13 14.04 -17.10 -25.61
N PRO A 14 14.36 -17.71 -26.78
CA PRO A 14 14.30 -19.16 -26.97
C PRO A 14 15.08 -19.96 -25.91
N ASP A 15 16.26 -19.47 -25.55
CA ASP A 15 17.13 -20.08 -24.54
C ASP A 15 16.95 -19.47 -23.15
N GLY A 16 15.94 -18.60 -22.99
CA GLY A 16 15.64 -17.88 -21.74
C GLY A 16 14.87 -18.72 -20.74
N LYS A 17 14.80 -18.21 -19.50
CA LYS A 17 13.97 -18.79 -18.44
C LYS A 17 12.49 -18.70 -18.84
N GLU A 18 11.75 -19.75 -18.56
CA GLU A 18 10.30 -19.78 -18.72
C GLU A 18 9.64 -18.92 -17.64
N VAL A 19 8.90 -17.90 -18.08
CA VAL A 19 8.22 -16.92 -17.21
C VAL A 19 6.81 -17.37 -16.88
N LEU A 20 6.10 -17.95 -17.85
CA LEU A 20 4.79 -18.60 -17.65
C LEU A 20 4.92 -20.06 -18.03
N LYS A 21 4.31 -20.95 -17.25
CA LYS A 21 4.43 -22.41 -17.37
C LYS A 21 3.05 -23.04 -17.31
N ASN A 22 2.56 -23.48 -18.46
CA ASN A 22 1.30 -24.22 -18.58
C ASN A 22 0.11 -23.56 -17.85
N VAL A 23 0.00 -22.23 -17.95
CA VAL A 23 -1.03 -21.42 -17.30
C VAL A 23 -2.38 -21.68 -17.93
N SER A 24 -3.36 -22.13 -17.14
CA SER A 24 -4.74 -22.39 -17.59
C SER A 24 -5.71 -21.87 -16.54
N PHE A 25 -6.73 -21.11 -16.97
CA PHE A 25 -7.82 -20.60 -16.11
C PHE A 25 -8.99 -20.11 -16.97
N SER A 26 -10.11 -19.75 -16.31
CA SER A 26 -11.26 -19.16 -16.99
C SER A 26 -11.69 -17.83 -16.36
N ILE A 27 -12.23 -16.93 -17.20
CA ILE A 27 -12.81 -15.66 -16.80
C ILE A 27 -14.29 -15.70 -17.15
N GLU A 28 -15.15 -15.54 -16.14
CA GLU A 28 -16.59 -15.48 -16.34
C GLU A 28 -17.02 -14.10 -16.88
N LYS A 29 -17.87 -14.12 -17.91
CA LYS A 29 -18.43 -12.88 -18.47
C LYS A 29 -19.29 -12.16 -17.42
N GLY A 30 -19.10 -10.85 -17.29
CA GLY A 30 -19.83 -9.98 -16.38
C GLY A 30 -19.41 -10.10 -14.92
N LYS A 31 -18.21 -10.65 -14.65
CA LYS A 31 -17.64 -10.83 -13.31
C LYS A 31 -16.33 -10.07 -13.17
N VAL A 32 -15.98 -9.78 -11.92
CA VAL A 32 -14.69 -9.22 -11.56
C VAL A 32 -13.75 -10.34 -11.11
N THR A 33 -12.73 -10.62 -11.91
CA THR A 33 -11.70 -11.63 -11.62
C THR A 33 -10.42 -10.95 -11.16
N ALA A 34 -9.88 -11.30 -9.99
CA ALA A 34 -8.58 -10.83 -9.53
C ALA A 34 -7.47 -11.82 -9.90
N ILE A 35 -6.36 -11.35 -10.45
CA ILE A 35 -5.12 -12.11 -10.64
C ILE A 35 -4.11 -11.60 -9.60
N VAL A 36 -3.70 -12.48 -8.70
CA VAL A 36 -2.82 -12.18 -7.57
C VAL A 36 -1.56 -13.02 -7.61
N GLY A 37 -0.49 -12.56 -6.96
CA GLY A 37 0.77 -13.31 -6.84
C GLY A 37 1.96 -12.39 -6.58
N PRO A 38 3.08 -12.89 -6.06
CA PRO A 38 4.23 -12.07 -5.70
C PRO A 38 4.85 -11.34 -6.90
N SER A 39 5.64 -10.31 -6.62
CA SER A 39 6.38 -9.59 -7.66
C SER A 39 7.26 -10.54 -8.47
N GLY A 40 7.24 -10.38 -9.80
CA GLY A 40 8.03 -11.24 -10.71
C GLY A 40 7.43 -12.62 -11.00
N CYS A 41 6.25 -12.98 -10.51
CA CYS A 41 5.61 -14.29 -10.80
C CYS A 41 5.01 -14.41 -12.22
N GLY A 42 5.02 -13.32 -13.02
CA GLY A 42 4.56 -13.34 -14.43
C GLY A 42 3.23 -12.64 -14.70
N LYS A 43 2.64 -11.91 -13.74
CA LYS A 43 1.34 -11.20 -13.91
C LYS A 43 1.34 -10.24 -15.11
N SER A 44 2.31 -9.33 -15.18
CA SER A 44 2.38 -8.35 -16.27
C SER A 44 2.62 -9.03 -17.63
N THR A 45 3.45 -10.07 -17.67
CA THR A 45 3.64 -10.88 -18.88
C THR A 45 2.33 -11.54 -19.33
N LEU A 46 1.53 -12.04 -18.39
CA LEU A 46 0.21 -12.61 -18.68
C LEU A 46 -0.74 -11.54 -19.23
N VAL A 47 -0.74 -10.33 -18.66
CA VAL A 47 -1.52 -9.18 -19.17
C VAL A 47 -1.11 -8.81 -20.59
N GLU A 48 0.20 -8.73 -20.88
CA GLU A 48 0.73 -8.43 -22.21
C GLU A 48 0.35 -9.49 -23.25
N ILE A 49 0.33 -10.77 -22.87
CA ILE A 49 -0.12 -11.86 -23.75
C ILE A 49 -1.63 -11.76 -23.98
N PHE A 50 -2.40 -11.57 -22.91
CA PHE A 50 -3.86 -11.54 -22.96
C PHE A 50 -4.39 -10.33 -23.75
N SER A 51 -3.71 -9.19 -23.67
CA SER A 51 -4.01 -7.98 -24.44
C SER A 51 -3.49 -8.03 -25.89
N GLY A 52 -2.68 -9.04 -26.22
CA GLY A 52 -2.09 -9.21 -27.54
C GLY A 52 -0.87 -8.31 -27.81
N VAL A 53 -0.34 -7.61 -26.81
CA VAL A 53 0.95 -6.90 -26.90
C VAL A 53 2.04 -7.90 -27.24
N ILE A 54 2.04 -9.05 -26.59
CA ILE A 54 2.82 -10.22 -26.98
C ILE A 54 1.88 -11.13 -27.81
N PRO A 55 2.26 -11.61 -29.01
CA PRO A 55 3.53 -11.36 -29.72
C PRO A 55 3.49 -10.20 -30.73
N LYS A 56 2.40 -9.40 -30.80
CA LYS A 56 2.20 -8.44 -31.90
C LYS A 56 3.21 -7.28 -31.87
N LEU A 57 3.52 -6.76 -30.68
CA LEU A 57 4.45 -5.65 -30.51
C LEU A 57 5.79 -6.10 -29.92
N ILE A 58 5.77 -7.07 -28.98
CA ILE A 58 6.97 -7.67 -28.41
C ILE A 58 7.21 -9.00 -29.15
N SER A 59 8.21 -9.01 -30.04
CA SER A 59 8.58 -10.17 -30.85
C SER A 59 9.88 -10.80 -30.34
N GLY A 60 10.13 -12.07 -30.70
CA GLY A 60 11.37 -12.81 -30.37
C GLY A 60 11.22 -13.79 -29.21
N GLY A 61 10.12 -13.74 -28.46
CA GLY A 61 9.79 -14.74 -27.44
C GLY A 61 9.15 -16.00 -28.04
N VAL A 62 9.06 -17.04 -27.22
CA VAL A 62 8.39 -18.31 -27.56
C VAL A 62 7.10 -18.37 -26.74
N LEU A 63 5.96 -18.32 -27.43
CA LEU A 63 4.62 -18.43 -26.85
C LEU A 63 3.98 -19.75 -27.29
N GLU A 64 3.54 -20.57 -26.35
CA GLU A 64 2.79 -21.80 -26.55
C GLU A 64 1.43 -21.70 -25.86
N GLY A 65 0.47 -22.53 -26.29
CA GLY A 65 -0.89 -22.56 -25.76
C GLY A 65 -1.90 -21.84 -26.65
N SER A 66 -3.12 -21.63 -26.15
CA SER A 66 -4.23 -21.04 -26.91
C SER A 66 -5.23 -20.32 -26.01
N PHE A 67 -6.01 -19.42 -26.64
CA PHE A 67 -7.18 -18.80 -26.02
C PHE A 67 -8.45 -19.37 -26.67
N ASP A 68 -9.41 -19.81 -25.84
CA ASP A 68 -10.75 -20.19 -26.28
C ASP A 68 -11.69 -18.99 -26.02
N MET A 69 -11.70 -18.08 -26.99
CA MET A 69 -12.46 -16.82 -26.98
C MET A 69 -13.01 -16.57 -28.40
N PRO A 70 -14.12 -15.83 -28.57
CA PRO A 70 -14.56 -15.36 -29.88
C PRO A 70 -13.42 -14.63 -30.61
N GLU A 71 -13.28 -14.87 -31.94
CA GLU A 71 -12.17 -14.30 -32.74
C GLU A 71 -12.06 -12.78 -32.67
N ASN A 72 -13.17 -12.07 -32.41
CA ASN A 72 -13.25 -10.62 -32.36
C ASN A 72 -13.27 -10.08 -30.90
N THR A 73 -12.91 -10.90 -29.90
CA THR A 73 -12.88 -10.44 -28.51
C THR A 73 -11.90 -9.27 -28.36
N PHE A 74 -12.42 -8.13 -27.93
CA PHE A 74 -11.64 -6.92 -27.74
C PHE A 74 -11.23 -6.76 -26.27
N VAL A 75 -9.93 -6.87 -26.02
CA VAL A 75 -9.34 -6.74 -24.69
C VAL A 75 -8.62 -5.40 -24.61
N SER A 76 -8.91 -4.62 -23.57
CA SER A 76 -8.22 -3.35 -23.32
C SER A 76 -7.62 -3.33 -21.92
N VAL A 77 -6.51 -2.60 -21.77
CA VAL A 77 -5.73 -2.54 -20.54
C VAL A 77 -5.64 -1.10 -20.03
N VAL A 78 -5.94 -0.92 -18.76
CA VAL A 78 -5.57 0.26 -17.98
C VAL A 78 -4.26 -0.08 -17.28
N SER A 79 -3.17 0.60 -17.65
CA SER A 79 -1.84 0.32 -17.08
C SER A 79 -1.64 0.98 -15.71
N GLN A 80 -0.64 0.52 -15.00
CA GLN A 80 -0.21 1.04 -13.70
C GLN A 80 0.11 2.54 -13.72
N THR A 81 0.54 3.08 -14.87
CA THR A 81 0.98 4.48 -15.02
C THR A 81 0.05 5.20 -16.00
N PRO A 82 -1.01 5.88 -15.51
CA PRO A 82 -2.00 6.55 -16.37
C PRO A 82 -1.40 7.67 -17.23
N GLU A 83 -0.31 8.31 -16.78
CA GLU A 83 0.39 9.34 -17.53
C GLU A 83 0.89 8.87 -18.89
N ASN A 84 1.18 7.59 -19.03
CA ASN A 84 1.67 6.98 -20.27
C ASN A 84 0.55 6.62 -21.25
N GLN A 85 -0.72 6.66 -20.81
CA GLN A 85 -1.89 6.28 -21.60
C GLN A 85 -2.80 7.46 -21.99
N LEU A 86 -2.69 8.60 -21.30
CA LEU A 86 -3.52 9.76 -21.58
C LEU A 86 -2.85 10.65 -22.63
N PHE A 87 -3.46 10.72 -23.81
CA PHE A 87 -3.03 11.55 -24.93
C PHE A 87 -4.01 12.72 -25.13
N GLY A 88 -3.48 13.90 -25.42
CA GLY A 88 -4.27 15.12 -25.59
C GLY A 88 -4.10 16.14 -24.47
N TYR A 89 -4.63 17.33 -24.69
CA TYR A 89 -4.55 18.43 -23.70
C TYR A 89 -5.73 18.42 -22.73
N GLY A 90 -6.90 18.02 -23.19
CA GLY A 90 -8.15 17.99 -22.44
C GLY A 90 -8.61 16.59 -22.09
N VAL A 91 -9.53 16.49 -21.14
CA VAL A 91 -10.18 15.23 -20.77
C VAL A 91 -10.98 14.66 -21.95
N GLU A 92 -11.70 15.50 -22.71
CA GLU A 92 -12.43 15.09 -23.91
C GLU A 92 -11.48 14.49 -24.94
N ASP A 93 -10.36 15.16 -25.24
CA ASP A 93 -9.36 14.66 -26.19
C ASP A 93 -8.81 13.29 -25.76
N ALA A 94 -8.50 13.14 -24.47
CA ALA A 94 -7.95 11.91 -23.92
C ALA A 94 -8.94 10.75 -24.00
N ILE A 95 -10.23 10.99 -23.80
CA ILE A 95 -11.28 9.96 -23.93
C ILE A 95 -11.56 9.63 -25.40
N ALA A 96 -11.57 10.64 -26.29
CA ALA A 96 -11.84 10.46 -27.71
C ALA A 96 -10.72 9.71 -28.44
N PHE A 97 -9.47 9.87 -28.03
CA PHE A 97 -8.28 9.39 -28.73
C PHE A 97 -8.32 7.91 -29.12
N GLY A 98 -8.72 7.02 -28.21
CA GLY A 98 -8.82 5.60 -28.48
C GLY A 98 -9.90 5.28 -29.53
N MET A 99 -11.06 5.93 -29.43
CA MET A 99 -12.20 5.77 -30.34
C MET A 99 -11.90 6.30 -31.74
N GLU A 100 -11.18 7.43 -31.84
CA GLU A 100 -10.71 7.99 -33.11
C GLU A 100 -9.74 7.03 -33.82
N ASN A 101 -8.82 6.40 -33.08
CA ASN A 101 -7.90 5.41 -33.64
C ASN A 101 -8.63 4.12 -34.12
N LEU A 102 -9.77 3.79 -33.51
CA LEU A 102 -10.65 2.71 -33.99
C LEU A 102 -11.46 3.12 -35.22
N GLY A 103 -11.41 4.38 -35.64
CA GLY A 103 -12.12 4.89 -36.83
C GLY A 103 -13.63 5.06 -36.62
N LEU A 104 -14.09 5.26 -35.38
CA LEU A 104 -15.50 5.47 -35.09
C LEU A 104 -16.01 6.80 -35.65
N ALA A 105 -17.29 6.88 -35.98
CA ALA A 105 -17.94 8.12 -36.43
C ALA A 105 -18.03 9.13 -35.29
N GLN A 106 -17.96 10.41 -35.61
CA GLN A 106 -18.00 11.51 -34.62
C GLN A 106 -19.25 11.48 -33.71
N GLU A 107 -20.41 11.08 -34.27
CA GLU A 107 -21.65 10.95 -33.48
C GLU A 107 -21.53 9.80 -32.48
N GLU A 108 -20.94 8.66 -32.85
CA GLU A 108 -20.72 7.53 -31.97
C GLU A 108 -19.68 7.85 -30.86
N ILE A 109 -18.64 8.62 -31.22
CA ILE A 109 -17.65 9.09 -30.22
C ILE A 109 -18.34 9.99 -29.18
N ALA A 110 -19.20 10.92 -29.60
CA ALA A 110 -19.93 11.80 -28.71
C ALA A 110 -20.85 11.01 -27.76
N ASP A 111 -21.63 10.06 -28.30
CA ASP A 111 -22.56 9.23 -27.52
C ASP A 111 -21.83 8.38 -26.48
N ARG A 112 -20.73 7.73 -26.87
CA ARG A 112 -19.93 6.89 -25.97
C ARG A 112 -19.20 7.72 -24.91
N MET A 113 -18.73 8.93 -25.26
CA MET A 113 -18.12 9.87 -24.33
C MET A 113 -19.14 10.30 -23.25
N GLU A 114 -20.34 10.71 -23.65
CA GLU A 114 -21.41 11.03 -22.70
C GLU A 114 -21.69 9.85 -21.78
N TYR A 115 -21.87 8.67 -22.37
CA TYR A 115 -22.15 7.45 -21.60
C TYR A 115 -21.09 7.18 -20.52
N VAL A 116 -19.79 7.22 -20.86
CA VAL A 116 -18.74 6.89 -19.87
C VAL A 116 -18.55 8.00 -18.85
N LEU A 117 -18.70 9.27 -19.22
CA LEU A 117 -18.62 10.40 -18.28
C LEU A 117 -19.77 10.35 -17.27
N ASP A 118 -20.97 9.98 -17.70
CA ASP A 118 -22.12 9.81 -16.81
C ASP A 118 -21.99 8.57 -15.95
N LEU A 119 -21.65 7.40 -16.55
CA LEU A 119 -21.48 6.15 -15.84
C LEU A 119 -20.45 6.28 -14.69
N LEU A 120 -19.35 6.97 -14.95
CA LEU A 120 -18.27 7.10 -13.97
C LEU A 120 -18.36 8.39 -13.13
N ASN A 121 -19.42 9.18 -13.29
CA ASN A 121 -19.62 10.47 -12.62
C ASN A 121 -18.46 11.46 -12.84
N LEU A 122 -17.93 11.55 -14.06
CA LEU A 122 -16.77 12.38 -14.42
C LEU A 122 -17.12 13.65 -15.21
N GLN A 123 -18.40 13.98 -15.41
CA GLN A 123 -18.84 15.18 -16.16
C GLN A 123 -18.18 16.47 -15.68
N TYR A 124 -17.92 16.60 -14.38
CA TYR A 124 -17.27 17.77 -13.79
C TYR A 124 -15.79 17.94 -14.22
N LEU A 125 -15.18 16.92 -14.82
CA LEU A 125 -13.81 16.95 -15.34
C LEU A 125 -13.75 17.27 -16.82
N ARG A 126 -14.85 17.17 -17.55
CA ARG A 126 -14.95 17.20 -19.00
C ARG A 126 -14.07 18.28 -19.66
N ASN A 127 -14.18 19.51 -19.19
CA ASN A 127 -13.48 20.68 -19.75
C ASN A 127 -12.14 20.97 -19.08
N ARG A 128 -11.59 20.02 -18.29
CA ARG A 128 -10.31 20.23 -17.60
C ARG A 128 -9.14 19.77 -18.47
N SER A 129 -7.98 20.43 -18.25
CA SER A 129 -6.71 19.93 -18.77
C SER A 129 -6.26 18.71 -17.98
N VAL A 130 -5.77 17.67 -18.68
CA VAL A 130 -5.21 16.45 -18.09
C VAL A 130 -4.07 16.76 -17.12
N ALA A 131 -3.26 17.78 -17.42
CA ALA A 131 -2.14 18.21 -16.57
C ALA A 131 -2.59 18.72 -15.18
N ASN A 132 -3.82 19.20 -15.06
CA ASN A 132 -4.37 19.79 -13.83
C ASN A 132 -5.21 18.78 -13.01
N LEU A 133 -5.20 17.51 -13.38
CA LEU A 133 -5.92 16.46 -12.66
C LEU A 133 -5.08 15.91 -11.50
N SER A 134 -5.76 15.53 -10.40
CA SER A 134 -5.13 14.72 -9.36
C SER A 134 -4.82 13.31 -9.88
N GLY A 135 -3.97 12.55 -9.18
CA GLY A 135 -3.66 11.15 -9.54
C GLY A 135 -4.92 10.30 -9.71
N GLY A 136 -5.85 10.33 -8.75
CA GLY A 136 -7.12 9.61 -8.83
C GLY A 136 -8.01 10.07 -10.00
N GLN A 137 -8.05 11.38 -10.28
CA GLN A 137 -8.79 11.91 -11.43
C GLN A 137 -8.16 11.47 -12.75
N ARG A 138 -6.82 11.49 -12.88
CA ARG A 138 -6.12 10.96 -14.06
C ARG A 138 -6.41 9.49 -14.27
N GLN A 139 -6.34 8.69 -13.21
CA GLN A 139 -6.68 7.26 -13.27
C GLN A 139 -8.12 7.04 -13.73
N SER A 140 -9.07 7.80 -13.18
CA SER A 140 -10.48 7.70 -13.57
C SER A 140 -10.72 8.08 -15.04
N VAL A 141 -10.04 9.12 -15.53
CA VAL A 141 -10.09 9.51 -16.94
C VAL A 141 -9.43 8.45 -17.83
N CYS A 142 -8.33 7.83 -17.37
CA CYS A 142 -7.71 6.71 -18.07
C CYS A 142 -8.67 5.50 -18.18
N ILE A 143 -9.35 5.14 -17.10
CA ILE A 143 -10.38 4.10 -17.13
C ILE A 143 -11.51 4.48 -18.09
N ALA A 144 -11.98 5.74 -18.07
CA ALA A 144 -13.01 6.24 -18.98
C ALA A 144 -12.59 6.13 -20.46
N SER A 145 -11.33 6.50 -20.79
CA SER A 145 -10.81 6.46 -22.16
C SER A 145 -10.75 5.02 -22.70
N VAL A 146 -10.39 4.07 -21.84
CA VAL A 146 -10.35 2.65 -22.21
C VAL A 146 -11.77 2.07 -22.32
N LEU A 147 -12.66 2.41 -21.38
CA LEU A 147 -14.04 1.93 -21.38
C LEU A 147 -14.86 2.48 -22.55
N ALA A 148 -14.59 3.72 -22.98
CA ALA A 148 -15.26 4.32 -24.15
C ALA A 148 -15.05 3.54 -25.46
N MET A 149 -13.94 2.79 -25.56
CA MET A 149 -13.71 1.88 -26.67
C MET A 149 -14.62 0.64 -26.66
N ASN A 150 -15.37 0.43 -25.58
CA ASN A 150 -16.31 -0.68 -25.37
C ASN A 150 -15.64 -2.07 -25.48
N PRO A 151 -14.63 -2.37 -24.62
CA PRO A 151 -13.97 -3.66 -24.63
C PRO A 151 -14.90 -4.77 -24.11
N ASP A 152 -14.70 -6.01 -24.61
CA ASP A 152 -15.34 -7.20 -24.05
C ASP A 152 -14.74 -7.59 -22.69
N ILE A 153 -13.44 -7.28 -22.49
CA ILE A 153 -12.71 -7.51 -21.24
C ILE A 153 -11.87 -6.27 -20.94
N LEU A 154 -12.11 -5.68 -19.78
CA LEU A 154 -11.30 -4.60 -19.23
C LEU A 154 -10.29 -5.16 -18.25
N ILE A 155 -8.99 -4.99 -18.52
CA ILE A 155 -7.93 -5.34 -17.58
C ILE A 155 -7.45 -4.07 -16.87
N MET A 156 -7.33 -4.10 -15.57
CA MET A 156 -6.74 -3.02 -14.76
C MET A 156 -5.51 -3.57 -14.01
N ASP A 157 -4.33 -3.07 -14.38
CA ASP A 157 -3.05 -3.49 -13.80
C ASP A 157 -2.62 -2.49 -12.71
N GLU A 158 -2.69 -2.92 -11.45
CA GLU A 158 -2.39 -2.14 -10.23
C GLU A 158 -3.03 -0.72 -10.23
N PRO A 159 -4.34 -0.59 -10.47
CA PRO A 159 -4.97 0.70 -10.78
C PRO A 159 -4.97 1.71 -9.63
N VAL A 160 -4.60 1.30 -8.41
CA VAL A 160 -4.62 2.16 -7.22
C VAL A 160 -3.27 2.28 -6.52
N SER A 161 -2.20 1.72 -7.08
CA SER A 161 -0.88 1.59 -6.42
C SER A 161 -0.28 2.94 -5.99
N SER A 162 -0.48 4.01 -6.77
CA SER A 162 0.06 5.35 -6.50
C SER A 162 -0.99 6.37 -6.00
N LEU A 163 -2.20 5.90 -5.65
CA LEU A 163 -3.31 6.78 -5.30
C LEU A 163 -3.42 6.98 -3.79
N ASP A 164 -3.80 8.21 -3.41
CA ASP A 164 -4.22 8.51 -2.06
C ASP A 164 -5.59 7.85 -1.74
N PRO A 165 -6.03 7.85 -0.47
CA PRO A 165 -7.29 7.23 -0.09
C PRO A 165 -8.51 7.76 -0.87
N GLY A 166 -8.53 9.05 -1.21
CA GLY A 166 -9.59 9.63 -2.03
C GLY A 166 -9.60 9.09 -3.45
N GLY A 167 -8.41 8.98 -4.07
CA GLY A 167 -8.25 8.35 -5.39
C GLY A 167 -8.60 6.86 -5.39
N LYS A 168 -8.17 6.12 -4.35
CA LYS A 168 -8.55 4.70 -4.17
C LYS A 168 -10.06 4.54 -4.08
N ALA A 169 -10.75 5.37 -3.27
CA ALA A 169 -12.21 5.34 -3.13
C ALA A 169 -12.93 5.64 -4.47
N MET A 170 -12.39 6.57 -5.27
CA MET A 170 -12.92 6.90 -6.59
C MET A 170 -12.83 5.70 -7.55
N VAL A 171 -11.66 5.05 -7.67
CA VAL A 171 -11.48 3.85 -8.51
C VAL A 171 -12.32 2.68 -7.99
N GLN A 172 -12.44 2.51 -6.67
CA GLN A 172 -13.32 1.52 -6.07
C GLN A 172 -14.80 1.75 -6.46
N GLY A 173 -15.24 3.02 -6.45
CA GLY A 173 -16.57 3.40 -6.93
C GLY A 173 -16.80 3.00 -8.38
N ILE A 174 -15.82 3.25 -9.25
CA ILE A 174 -15.85 2.84 -10.65
C ILE A 174 -15.95 1.31 -10.77
N LEU A 175 -15.12 0.56 -10.07
CA LEU A 175 -15.16 -0.91 -10.11
C LEU A 175 -16.51 -1.47 -9.66
N LYS A 176 -17.15 -0.86 -8.64
CA LYS A 176 -18.51 -1.20 -8.20
C LYS A 176 -19.55 -0.95 -9.31
N GLN A 177 -19.43 0.16 -10.02
CA GLN A 177 -20.34 0.48 -11.14
C GLN A 177 -20.17 -0.51 -12.29
N LEU A 178 -18.94 -0.83 -12.70
CA LEU A 178 -18.64 -1.83 -13.72
C LEU A 178 -19.20 -3.21 -13.35
N SER A 179 -18.96 -3.65 -12.12
CA SER A 179 -19.53 -4.91 -11.61
C SER A 179 -21.05 -4.92 -11.63
N ALA A 180 -21.70 -3.84 -11.18
CA ALA A 180 -23.17 -3.73 -11.20
C ALA A 180 -23.75 -3.68 -12.62
N ASN A 181 -23.02 -3.11 -13.58
CA ASN A 181 -23.40 -3.06 -14.98
C ASN A 181 -23.18 -4.40 -15.72
N GLY A 182 -22.44 -5.32 -15.13
CA GLY A 182 -22.11 -6.62 -15.71
C GLY A 182 -20.96 -6.57 -16.70
N ASP A 183 -20.05 -5.60 -16.55
CA ASP A 183 -18.82 -5.51 -17.34
C ASP A 183 -17.81 -6.56 -16.89
N THR A 184 -17.18 -7.24 -17.85
CA THR A 184 -16.14 -8.24 -17.53
C THR A 184 -14.83 -7.52 -17.19
N THR A 185 -14.40 -7.63 -15.95
CA THR A 185 -13.21 -6.93 -15.48
C THR A 185 -12.18 -7.91 -14.91
N VAL A 186 -10.93 -7.74 -15.32
CA VAL A 186 -9.78 -8.45 -14.74
C VAL A 186 -8.94 -7.44 -13.96
N LEU A 187 -8.82 -7.66 -12.68
CA LEU A 187 -8.01 -6.85 -11.79
C LEU A 187 -6.69 -7.57 -11.51
N VAL A 188 -5.56 -6.99 -11.87
CA VAL A 188 -4.23 -7.50 -11.52
C VAL A 188 -3.70 -6.65 -10.38
N ASP A 189 -3.74 -7.18 -9.16
CA ASP A 189 -3.31 -6.42 -7.97
C ASP A 189 -2.98 -7.39 -6.83
N ASN A 190 -1.93 -7.09 -6.09
CA ASN A 190 -1.58 -7.86 -4.89
C ASN A 190 -2.15 -7.27 -3.60
N ASN A 191 -2.70 -6.06 -3.69
CA ASN A 191 -3.39 -5.39 -2.59
C ASN A 191 -4.91 -5.46 -2.80
N LEU A 192 -5.57 -6.46 -2.21
CA LEU A 192 -7.01 -6.65 -2.31
C LEU A 192 -7.82 -5.89 -1.24
N VAL A 193 -7.19 -5.06 -0.40
CA VAL A 193 -7.88 -4.30 0.66
C VAL A 193 -9.03 -3.45 0.10
N TRP A 194 -8.84 -2.81 -1.05
CA TRP A 194 -9.81 -1.91 -1.66
C TRP A 194 -10.88 -2.63 -2.51
N SER A 195 -10.61 -3.85 -2.96
CA SER A 195 -11.45 -4.56 -3.94
C SER A 195 -12.09 -5.86 -3.42
N ALA A 196 -11.69 -6.36 -2.24
CA ALA A 196 -12.13 -7.64 -1.70
C ALA A 196 -13.66 -7.81 -1.65
N GLY A 197 -14.41 -6.75 -1.35
CA GLY A 197 -15.89 -6.78 -1.33
C GLY A 197 -16.55 -6.77 -2.73
N ILE A 198 -15.75 -6.64 -3.82
CA ILE A 198 -16.26 -6.49 -5.19
C ILE A 198 -15.83 -7.67 -6.07
N VAL A 199 -14.63 -8.20 -5.86
CA VAL A 199 -14.10 -9.35 -6.59
C VAL A 199 -15.02 -10.56 -6.43
N ASP A 200 -15.29 -11.28 -7.51
CA ASP A 200 -16.08 -12.51 -7.53
C ASP A 200 -15.20 -13.76 -7.55
N HIS A 201 -14.09 -13.71 -8.28
CA HIS A 201 -13.22 -14.83 -8.59
C HIS A 201 -11.75 -14.44 -8.42
N VAL A 202 -10.90 -15.37 -7.98
CA VAL A 202 -9.47 -15.12 -7.76
C VAL A 202 -8.64 -16.18 -8.47
N ILE A 203 -7.59 -15.74 -9.15
CA ILE A 203 -6.57 -16.58 -9.77
C ILE A 203 -5.24 -16.26 -9.09
N GLY A 204 -4.65 -17.27 -8.45
CA GLY A 204 -3.35 -17.15 -7.79
C GLY A 204 -2.22 -17.64 -8.69
N LEU A 205 -1.27 -16.76 -9.00
CA LEU A 205 -0.09 -17.06 -9.82
C LEU A 205 1.17 -17.10 -8.95
N LEU A 206 1.94 -18.18 -9.02
CA LEU A 206 3.20 -18.35 -8.30
C LEU A 206 4.23 -19.02 -9.22
N ASP A 207 5.42 -18.43 -9.33
CA ASP A 207 6.53 -18.94 -10.15
C ASP A 207 6.16 -19.28 -11.60
N GLY A 208 5.22 -18.53 -12.18
CA GLY A 208 4.71 -18.71 -13.53
C GLY A 208 3.63 -19.76 -13.67
N GLU A 209 3.11 -20.32 -12.59
CA GLU A 209 2.08 -21.38 -12.58
C GLU A 209 0.82 -20.90 -11.85
N VAL A 210 -0.37 -21.35 -12.28
CA VAL A 210 -1.62 -21.15 -11.54
C VAL A 210 -1.67 -22.13 -10.38
N VAL A 211 -1.68 -21.59 -9.15
CA VAL A 211 -1.75 -22.39 -7.92
C VAL A 211 -3.11 -22.30 -7.24
N PHE A 212 -3.96 -21.40 -7.70
CA PHE A 212 -5.34 -21.25 -7.25
C PHE A 212 -6.22 -20.71 -8.39
N ASP A 213 -7.43 -21.24 -8.52
CA ASP A 213 -8.48 -20.81 -9.44
C ASP A 213 -9.82 -21.13 -8.75
N GLY A 214 -10.47 -20.10 -8.19
CA GLY A 214 -11.67 -20.33 -7.35
C GLY A 214 -12.38 -19.04 -6.93
N SER A 215 -13.44 -19.21 -6.15
CA SER A 215 -14.23 -18.09 -5.65
C SER A 215 -13.45 -17.21 -4.67
N ARG A 216 -13.83 -15.95 -4.56
CA ARG A 216 -13.32 -15.01 -3.55
C ARG A 216 -13.36 -15.59 -2.13
N ASP A 217 -14.48 -16.17 -1.74
CA ASP A 217 -14.67 -16.65 -0.38
C ASP A 217 -13.79 -17.88 -0.07
N GLU A 218 -13.56 -18.76 -1.04
CA GLU A 218 -12.60 -19.85 -0.92
C GLU A 218 -11.18 -19.31 -0.77
N PHE A 219 -10.80 -18.31 -1.57
CA PHE A 219 -9.49 -17.66 -1.48
C PHE A 219 -9.26 -17.03 -0.11
N PHE A 220 -10.23 -16.24 0.39
CA PHE A 220 -10.07 -15.55 1.68
C PHE A 220 -10.19 -16.48 2.90
N GLN A 221 -10.55 -17.75 2.73
CA GLN A 221 -10.49 -18.78 3.76
C GLN A 221 -9.19 -19.59 3.73
N ASP A 222 -8.42 -19.57 2.65
CA ASP A 222 -7.11 -20.24 2.54
C ASP A 222 -5.95 -19.30 2.92
N PHE A 223 -5.72 -19.20 4.22
CA PHE A 223 -4.73 -18.27 4.78
C PHE A 223 -3.27 -18.62 4.44
N GLU A 224 -2.97 -19.90 4.28
CA GLU A 224 -1.63 -20.35 3.89
C GLU A 224 -1.34 -19.98 2.44
N LEU A 225 -2.34 -20.07 1.58
CA LEU A 225 -2.22 -19.65 0.18
C LEU A 225 -2.01 -18.13 0.07
N GLN A 226 -2.81 -17.33 0.77
CA GLN A 226 -2.66 -15.86 0.79
C GLN A 226 -1.25 -15.46 1.21
N LYS A 227 -0.74 -16.08 2.27
CA LYS A 227 0.63 -15.86 2.74
C LYS A 227 1.66 -16.27 1.68
N ARG A 228 1.52 -17.43 1.04
CA ARG A 228 2.42 -17.89 -0.04
C ARG A 228 2.44 -16.95 -1.24
N LEU A 229 1.30 -16.32 -1.55
CA LEU A 229 1.15 -15.37 -2.65
C LEU A 229 1.54 -13.93 -2.29
N GLY A 230 1.84 -13.65 -1.01
CA GLY A 230 2.17 -12.30 -0.54
C GLY A 230 1.05 -11.28 -0.76
N VAL A 231 -0.22 -11.72 -0.70
CA VAL A 231 -1.38 -10.85 -0.93
C VAL A 231 -1.68 -10.04 0.33
N ILE A 232 -1.87 -8.73 0.15
CA ILE A 232 -2.33 -7.83 1.21
C ILE A 232 -3.86 -7.92 1.25
N ILE A 233 -4.38 -8.39 2.39
CA ILE A 233 -5.82 -8.63 2.61
C ILE A 233 -6.43 -7.57 3.52
N PRO A 234 -7.76 -7.36 3.47
CA PRO A 234 -8.44 -6.48 4.41
C PRO A 234 -8.24 -6.91 5.86
N GLN A 235 -8.08 -5.94 6.76
CA GLN A 235 -7.92 -6.22 8.19
C GLN A 235 -9.16 -6.92 8.78
N GLU A 236 -10.34 -6.70 8.22
CA GLU A 236 -11.56 -7.43 8.56
C GLU A 236 -11.39 -8.94 8.34
N VAL A 237 -10.78 -9.34 7.22
CA VAL A 237 -10.48 -10.75 6.91
C VAL A 237 -9.41 -11.30 7.86
N GLU A 238 -8.41 -10.50 8.24
CA GLU A 238 -7.43 -10.88 9.27
C GLU A 238 -8.11 -11.12 10.63
N ILE A 239 -9.03 -10.24 11.02
CA ILE A 239 -9.84 -10.40 12.24
C ILE A 239 -10.69 -11.68 12.16
N TYR A 240 -11.36 -11.92 11.03
CA TYR A 240 -12.12 -13.15 10.82
C TYR A 240 -11.24 -14.39 11.00
N ARG A 241 -10.07 -14.39 10.35
CA ARG A 241 -9.08 -15.47 10.46
C ARG A 241 -8.72 -15.76 11.90
N GLU A 242 -8.37 -14.73 12.66
CA GLU A 242 -7.93 -14.90 14.04
C GLU A 242 -9.07 -15.39 14.93
N LEU A 243 -10.27 -14.82 14.77
CA LEU A 243 -11.45 -15.24 15.52
C LEU A 243 -11.88 -16.69 15.22
N THR A 244 -11.74 -17.17 14.00
CA THR A 244 -12.09 -18.56 13.65
C THR A 244 -11.19 -19.62 14.30
N ARG A 245 -10.03 -19.24 14.84
CA ARG A 245 -9.20 -20.12 15.67
C ARG A 245 -9.85 -20.41 17.02
N HIS A 246 -10.66 -19.48 17.52
CA HIS A 246 -11.27 -19.54 18.85
C HIS A 246 -12.77 -19.81 18.82
N PHE A 247 -13.45 -19.43 17.76
CA PHE A 247 -14.89 -19.52 17.62
C PHE A 247 -15.28 -20.29 16.36
N SER A 248 -16.40 -21.03 16.41
CA SER A 248 -17.03 -21.71 15.28
C SER A 248 -18.35 -21.03 14.92
N GLY A 249 -18.76 -21.13 13.64
CA GLY A 249 -20.03 -20.58 13.15
C GLY A 249 -19.97 -19.11 12.71
N LEU A 250 -18.81 -18.48 12.75
CA LEU A 250 -18.60 -17.17 12.14
C LEU A 250 -18.67 -17.29 10.61
N LYS A 251 -19.33 -16.34 9.97
CA LYS A 251 -19.28 -16.15 8.52
C LYS A 251 -18.23 -15.12 8.17
N LEU A 252 -17.59 -15.29 7.00
CA LEU A 252 -16.62 -14.35 6.47
C LEU A 252 -17.29 -12.95 6.31
N PHE A 253 -16.54 -11.90 6.62
CA PHE A 253 -16.98 -10.52 6.53
C PHE A 253 -15.90 -9.64 5.90
N TYR A 254 -16.34 -8.62 5.18
CA TYR A 254 -15.48 -7.70 4.41
C TYR A 254 -15.63 -6.25 4.83
N THR A 255 -16.53 -5.97 5.75
CA THR A 255 -16.80 -4.62 6.29
C THR A 255 -16.82 -4.63 7.81
N VAL A 256 -16.56 -3.47 8.40
CA VAL A 256 -16.61 -3.29 9.87
C VAL A 256 -18.03 -3.55 10.40
N GLU A 257 -19.04 -3.18 9.62
CA GLU A 257 -20.46 -3.36 9.97
C GLU A 257 -20.82 -4.86 10.03
N GLU A 258 -20.42 -5.64 9.03
CA GLU A 258 -20.59 -7.10 9.02
C GLU A 258 -19.81 -7.77 10.16
N ALA A 259 -18.54 -7.33 10.38
CA ALA A 259 -17.73 -7.83 11.48
C ALA A 259 -18.40 -7.58 12.84
N ARG A 260 -18.90 -6.36 13.07
CA ARG A 260 -19.61 -5.99 14.29
C ARG A 260 -20.84 -6.87 14.53
N GLU A 261 -21.63 -7.13 13.49
CA GLU A 261 -22.80 -8.01 13.57
C GLU A 261 -22.41 -9.44 13.94
N GLN A 262 -21.40 -10.01 13.24
CA GLN A 262 -20.94 -11.38 13.50
C GLN A 262 -20.33 -11.52 14.91
N ILE A 263 -19.52 -10.56 15.34
CA ILE A 263 -18.92 -10.55 16.68
C ILE A 263 -19.98 -10.34 17.75
N GLY A 264 -20.99 -9.49 17.50
CA GLY A 264 -22.12 -9.29 18.42
C GLY A 264 -22.82 -10.62 18.77
N ARG A 265 -22.97 -11.51 17.79
CA ARG A 265 -23.56 -12.85 17.98
C ARG A 265 -22.78 -13.77 18.92
N LEU A 266 -21.50 -13.50 19.17
CA LEU A 266 -20.70 -14.24 20.18
C LEU A 266 -21.25 -14.02 21.60
N PHE A 267 -21.86 -12.87 21.83
CA PHE A 267 -22.36 -12.44 23.13
C PHE A 267 -23.87 -12.68 23.33
N ASP A 268 -24.57 -13.17 22.30
CA ASP A 268 -25.98 -13.51 22.37
C ASP A 268 -26.18 -14.85 23.07
N GLU A 269 -27.15 -14.93 24.00
CA GLU A 269 -27.42 -16.15 24.77
C GLU A 269 -27.90 -17.33 23.89
N ASN A 270 -28.53 -17.03 22.74
CA ASN A 270 -29.06 -18.01 21.77
C ASN A 270 -28.20 -18.05 20.47
N GLY A 271 -26.99 -17.51 20.50
CA GLY A 271 -26.15 -17.40 19.30
C GLY A 271 -25.70 -18.76 18.75
N THR A 272 -25.68 -18.87 17.42
CA THR A 272 -25.20 -20.04 16.69
C THR A 272 -23.67 -20.15 16.72
N VAL A 273 -22.99 -19.15 17.24
CA VAL A 273 -21.52 -19.08 17.33
C VAL A 273 -21.09 -19.57 18.73
N SER A 274 -20.22 -20.56 18.79
CA SER A 274 -19.72 -21.13 20.03
C SER A 274 -18.18 -21.14 20.04
N ARG A 275 -17.60 -21.08 21.25
CA ARG A 275 -16.17 -21.29 21.41
C ARG A 275 -15.81 -22.72 20.98
N ARG A 276 -14.73 -22.90 20.23
CA ARG A 276 -14.20 -24.22 19.87
C ARG A 276 -13.62 -24.86 21.14
N ASP A 277 -14.10 -26.03 21.50
CA ASP A 277 -13.47 -26.89 22.50
C ASP A 277 -12.18 -27.46 21.88
N GLY A 278 -11.08 -26.74 22.04
CA GLY A 278 -9.76 -27.17 21.57
C GLY A 278 -8.80 -27.26 22.73
N LYS A 279 -8.08 -28.39 22.82
CA LYS A 279 -6.88 -28.48 23.65
C LYS A 279 -6.02 -27.24 23.37
N GLU A 280 -5.64 -26.54 24.43
CA GLU A 280 -4.57 -25.56 24.41
C GLU A 280 -3.43 -26.11 23.57
N ARG A 281 -3.28 -25.64 22.34
CA ARG A 281 -2.01 -25.71 21.66
C ARG A 281 -1.24 -24.52 22.22
N ASP A 282 -0.22 -24.83 22.99
CA ASP A 282 0.77 -23.90 23.48
C ASP A 282 1.10 -22.89 22.34
N LEU A 283 0.71 -21.65 22.54
CA LEU A 283 1.33 -20.55 21.85
C LEU A 283 2.84 -20.67 22.10
N PRO A 284 3.70 -20.50 21.12
CA PRO A 284 5.11 -20.37 21.38
C PRO A 284 5.25 -19.16 22.34
N HIS A 285 5.49 -19.44 23.60
CA HIS A 285 5.92 -18.46 24.55
C HIS A 285 7.18 -17.80 23.96
N ALA A 286 7.12 -16.51 23.70
CA ALA A 286 8.34 -15.72 23.65
C ALA A 286 9.08 -16.04 24.94
N GLU A 287 10.29 -16.58 24.82
CA GLU A 287 11.15 -16.88 25.96
C GLU A 287 11.25 -15.63 26.82
N GLU A 288 10.61 -15.66 27.98
CA GLU A 288 10.85 -14.69 29.03
C GLU A 288 12.29 -14.90 29.49
N ASP A 289 13.15 -13.98 29.10
CA ASP A 289 14.49 -13.87 29.63
C ASP A 289 14.38 -13.38 31.09
N THR A 290 14.30 -14.38 32.01
CA THR A 290 14.26 -14.15 33.45
C THR A 290 15.64 -13.72 33.93
N ALA A 291 15.84 -12.48 34.22
CA ALA A 291 16.64 -11.99 35.36
C ALA A 291 16.86 -10.46 35.34
N ARG A 292 16.02 -9.72 36.03
CA ARG A 292 16.47 -8.51 36.71
C ARG A 292 15.68 -8.29 38.02
N PRO A 293 16.33 -7.87 39.10
CA PRO A 293 15.75 -7.84 40.43
C PRO A 293 14.79 -6.64 40.61
N GLU A 294 13.74 -6.91 41.38
CA GLU A 294 12.80 -5.91 41.88
C GLU A 294 13.54 -4.75 42.56
N LYS A 295 13.28 -3.52 42.11
CA LYS A 295 13.54 -2.30 42.88
C LYS A 295 12.21 -1.57 43.08
N GLU A 296 12.06 -1.24 44.34
CA GLU A 296 10.96 -0.61 45.06
C GLU A 296 10.16 0.45 44.30
N ALA A 297 8.84 0.37 44.47
CA ALA A 297 7.85 1.33 44.04
C ALA A 297 8.12 2.75 44.58
N GLY A 298 8.57 3.62 43.69
CA GLY A 298 8.60 5.06 43.88
C GLY A 298 7.55 5.70 42.97
N ARG A 299 6.74 6.58 43.52
CA ARG A 299 5.64 7.32 42.89
C ARG A 299 5.94 7.74 41.45
N GLU A 300 5.21 7.23 40.49
CA GLU A 300 5.26 7.69 39.10
C GLU A 300 4.75 9.13 39.00
N GLN A 301 5.64 10.00 38.59
CA GLN A 301 5.29 11.27 37.97
C GLN A 301 4.88 11.01 36.50
N PRO A 302 4.02 11.84 35.89
CA PRO A 302 3.56 11.61 34.51
C PRO A 302 4.75 11.54 33.55
N SER A 303 4.74 10.52 32.71
CA SER A 303 5.76 10.11 31.72
C SER A 303 6.41 11.30 31.03
N GLY A 304 7.73 11.43 31.18
CA GLY A 304 8.54 12.48 30.56
C GLY A 304 8.44 12.40 29.02
N GLN A 305 7.98 13.48 28.42
CA GLN A 305 8.12 13.70 26.98
C GLN A 305 9.61 13.70 26.66
N SER A 306 10.07 12.78 25.80
CA SER A 306 11.44 12.81 25.28
C SER A 306 11.66 14.15 24.57
N ALA A 307 12.83 14.77 24.79
CA ALA A 307 13.14 16.04 24.15
C ALA A 307 13.01 15.92 22.62
N PRO A 308 12.49 16.93 21.93
CA PRO A 308 12.32 16.86 20.48
C PRO A 308 13.69 16.86 19.78
N VAL A 309 13.90 15.91 18.85
CA VAL A 309 15.10 15.88 18.00
C VAL A 309 15.01 16.92 16.88
N ILE A 310 13.81 17.18 16.37
CA ILE A 310 13.53 18.25 15.40
C ILE A 310 12.41 19.13 15.94
N THR A 311 12.64 20.47 15.87
CA THR A 311 11.60 21.47 16.14
C THR A 311 11.40 22.34 14.91
N VAL A 312 10.16 22.62 14.60
CA VAL A 312 9.74 23.45 13.46
C VAL A 312 8.97 24.65 14.01
N HIS A 313 9.39 25.85 13.62
CA HIS A 313 8.82 27.10 14.11
C HIS A 313 8.31 27.97 12.95
N ASN A 314 7.01 28.25 12.94
CA ASN A 314 6.33 29.12 11.98
C ASN A 314 6.75 28.87 10.52
N LEU A 315 6.86 27.59 10.14
CA LEU A 315 7.34 27.19 8.82
C LEU A 315 6.36 27.57 7.73
N VAL A 316 6.83 28.42 6.81
CA VAL A 316 6.07 28.85 5.63
C VAL A 316 6.83 28.48 4.38
N LYS A 317 6.09 27.95 3.38
CA LYS A 317 6.62 27.72 2.04
C LYS A 317 5.64 28.20 0.98
N THR A 318 6.06 29.22 0.24
CA THR A 318 5.38 29.70 -0.96
C THR A 318 6.28 29.43 -2.15
N PHE A 319 5.77 28.78 -3.19
CA PHE A 319 6.50 28.55 -4.45
C PHE A 319 6.44 29.81 -5.36
N SER A 320 7.24 29.82 -6.42
CA SER A 320 7.38 30.94 -7.35
C SER A 320 6.11 31.28 -8.12
N ASP A 321 5.19 30.35 -8.26
CA ASP A 321 3.87 30.51 -8.86
C ASP A 321 2.81 31.10 -7.90
N GLY A 322 3.21 31.40 -6.65
CA GLY A 322 2.34 31.91 -5.61
C GLY A 322 1.61 30.84 -4.79
N PHE A 323 1.82 29.56 -5.07
CA PHE A 323 1.18 28.45 -4.32
C PHE A 323 1.76 28.35 -2.90
N HIS A 324 0.87 28.46 -1.89
CA HIS A 324 1.22 28.27 -0.48
C HIS A 324 1.16 26.79 -0.10
N ALA A 325 2.31 26.14 -0.07
CA ALA A 325 2.39 24.71 0.25
C ALA A 325 2.43 24.43 1.76
N LEU A 326 2.96 25.36 2.56
CA LEU A 326 2.95 25.30 4.03
C LEU A 326 2.61 26.68 4.60
N ILE A 327 1.73 26.72 5.59
CA ILE A 327 1.18 27.91 6.21
C ILE A 327 1.37 27.82 7.72
N ASP A 328 2.35 28.52 8.25
CA ASP A 328 2.63 28.64 9.70
C ASP A 328 2.69 27.30 10.47
N VAL A 329 3.39 26.32 9.91
CA VAL A 329 3.50 24.99 10.53
C VAL A 329 4.47 25.02 11.69
N ASN A 330 3.99 24.62 12.86
CA ASN A 330 4.77 24.42 14.10
C ASN A 330 4.71 22.96 14.52
N ALA A 331 5.86 22.30 14.78
CA ALA A 331 5.89 20.88 15.18
C ALA A 331 7.10 20.55 16.06
N ASN A 332 6.91 19.58 16.98
CA ASN A 332 7.96 19.06 17.85
C ASN A 332 8.05 17.54 17.65
N LEU A 333 9.10 17.07 16.99
CA LEU A 333 9.27 15.66 16.66
C LEU A 333 10.16 15.00 17.72
N PRO A 334 9.63 14.08 18.55
CA PRO A 334 10.37 13.47 19.66
C PRO A 334 11.49 12.55 19.19
N GLU A 335 12.59 12.47 19.95
CA GLU A 335 13.74 11.60 19.67
C GLU A 335 13.41 10.13 19.96
N GLY A 336 13.95 9.21 19.13
CA GLY A 336 13.83 7.76 19.30
C GLY A 336 12.40 7.22 19.09
N LYS A 337 11.56 7.95 18.38
CA LYS A 337 10.16 7.58 18.10
C LYS A 337 9.91 7.37 16.62
N VAL A 338 8.87 6.61 16.32
CA VAL A 338 8.31 6.50 14.98
C VAL A 338 7.16 7.51 14.87
N ILE A 339 7.23 8.41 13.90
CA ILE A 339 6.30 9.54 13.75
C ILE A 339 5.67 9.47 12.35
N ALA A 340 4.35 9.40 12.27
CA ALA A 340 3.65 9.50 11.01
C ALA A 340 3.39 10.96 10.61
N VAL A 341 3.56 11.28 9.33
CA VAL A 341 3.08 12.53 8.72
C VAL A 341 1.93 12.19 7.77
N LEU A 342 0.71 12.51 8.16
CA LEU A 342 -0.52 12.13 7.48
C LEU A 342 -1.22 13.34 6.83
N GLY A 343 -2.14 13.07 5.90
CA GLY A 343 -2.95 14.07 5.20
C GLY A 343 -3.22 13.68 3.76
N GLN A 344 -4.13 14.38 3.10
CA GLN A 344 -4.46 14.16 1.69
C GLN A 344 -3.28 14.50 0.76
N ASN A 345 -3.37 14.08 -0.51
CA ASN A 345 -2.44 14.54 -1.54
C ASN A 345 -2.55 16.07 -1.70
N GLY A 346 -1.41 16.74 -1.85
CA GLY A 346 -1.37 18.20 -1.88
C GLY A 346 -1.47 18.90 -0.53
N SER A 347 -1.60 18.18 0.60
CA SER A 347 -1.65 18.80 1.94
C SER A 347 -0.32 19.36 2.44
N GLY A 348 0.79 19.14 1.72
CA GLY A 348 2.11 19.66 2.06
C GLY A 348 3.07 18.67 2.72
N LYS A 349 2.73 17.36 2.86
CA LYS A 349 3.55 16.33 3.55
C LYS A 349 4.98 16.24 3.01
N THR A 350 5.12 15.96 1.71
CA THR A 350 6.44 15.86 1.05
C THR A 350 7.20 17.19 1.11
N THR A 351 6.49 18.32 0.99
CA THR A 351 7.09 19.64 1.16
C THR A 351 7.62 19.81 2.59
N PHE A 352 6.83 19.44 3.59
CA PHE A 352 7.23 19.49 5.00
C PHE A 352 8.50 18.67 5.26
N VAL A 353 8.54 17.39 4.88
CA VAL A 353 9.71 16.55 5.16
C VAL A 353 10.95 16.99 4.38
N LYS A 354 10.81 17.57 3.18
CA LYS A 354 11.92 18.16 2.43
C LYS A 354 12.52 19.43 3.08
N HIS A 355 11.79 20.09 3.98
CA HIS A 355 12.37 21.13 4.82
C HIS A 355 13.16 20.53 6.00
N LEU A 356 12.73 19.39 6.55
CA LEU A 356 13.41 18.76 7.68
C LEU A 356 14.84 18.30 7.33
N ASN A 357 15.07 17.90 6.08
CA ASN A 357 16.38 17.49 5.59
C ASN A 357 17.13 18.58 4.81
N GLY A 358 16.56 19.81 4.75
CA GLY A 358 17.19 20.96 4.11
C GLY A 358 17.19 20.98 2.58
N LEU A 359 16.51 20.04 1.90
CA LEU A 359 16.32 20.05 0.44
C LEU A 359 15.54 21.28 -0.02
N TYR A 360 14.54 21.68 0.76
CA TYR A 360 13.83 22.93 0.55
C TYR A 360 14.24 23.96 1.60
N LYS A 361 14.43 25.21 1.16
CA LYS A 361 14.56 26.36 2.05
C LYS A 361 13.18 26.99 2.24
N PRO A 362 12.81 27.31 3.49
CA PRO A 362 11.53 27.94 3.78
C PRO A 362 11.49 29.38 3.26
N THR A 363 10.29 29.87 3.01
CA THR A 363 10.02 31.29 2.74
C THR A 363 9.98 32.10 4.05
N GLY A 364 9.59 31.45 5.16
CA GLY A 364 9.59 31.99 6.51
C GLY A 364 9.67 30.87 7.55
N GLY A 365 10.04 31.22 8.77
CA GLY A 365 10.18 30.27 9.86
C GLY A 365 11.57 29.61 9.95
N ASP A 366 11.68 28.61 10.81
CA ASP A 366 12.95 27.90 11.12
C ASP A 366 12.71 26.42 11.37
N VAL A 367 13.69 25.60 10.97
CA VAL A 367 13.78 24.18 11.31
C VAL A 367 15.07 23.95 12.12
N ARG A 368 14.94 23.31 13.26
CA ARG A 368 16.07 23.07 14.16
C ARG A 368 16.25 21.58 14.44
N TYR A 369 17.47 21.12 14.31
CA TYR A 369 17.92 19.79 14.72
C TYR A 369 18.68 19.91 16.03
N ARG A 370 18.23 19.21 17.08
CA ARG A 370 18.78 19.28 18.46
C ARG A 370 19.01 20.75 18.92
N GLY A 371 18.00 21.60 18.70
CA GLY A 371 18.01 23.01 19.07
C GLY A 371 18.79 23.94 18.14
N SER A 372 19.58 23.43 17.20
CA SER A 372 20.38 24.23 16.26
C SER A 372 19.67 24.37 14.91
N SER A 373 19.54 25.60 14.40
CA SER A 373 18.97 25.83 13.07
C SER A 373 19.76 25.12 11.97
N ILE A 374 19.05 24.51 11.03
CA ILE A 374 19.65 23.85 9.85
C ILE A 374 19.74 24.76 8.63
N LEU A 375 19.17 25.96 8.67
CA LEU A 375 19.04 26.84 7.49
C LEU A 375 20.39 27.31 6.92
N SER A 376 21.41 27.40 7.76
CA SER A 376 22.78 27.78 7.36
C SER A 376 23.63 26.60 6.89
N LYS A 377 23.13 25.36 7.07
CA LYS A 377 23.88 24.14 6.70
C LYS A 377 23.60 23.74 5.26
N THR A 378 24.56 23.10 4.64
CA THR A 378 24.37 22.43 3.33
C THR A 378 23.61 21.12 3.50
N VAL A 379 22.94 20.66 2.43
CA VAL A 379 22.27 19.36 2.42
C VAL A 379 23.21 18.23 2.82
N ALA A 380 24.45 18.23 2.31
CA ALA A 380 25.48 17.24 2.65
C ALA A 380 25.87 17.24 4.15
N GLN A 381 25.81 18.39 4.83
CA GLN A 381 26.03 18.46 6.29
C GLN A 381 24.82 17.94 7.08
N ILE A 382 23.63 18.19 6.57
CA ILE A 382 22.38 17.75 7.21
C ILE A 382 22.20 16.24 7.02
N SER A 383 22.50 15.68 5.85
CA SER A 383 22.32 14.26 5.54
C SER A 383 23.17 13.30 6.39
N ARG A 384 24.18 13.80 7.10
CA ARG A 384 24.90 13.01 8.12
C ARG A 384 24.03 12.65 9.31
N ASN A 385 23.00 13.46 9.60
CA ASN A 385 22.13 13.28 10.75
C ASN A 385 20.67 13.00 10.36
N ILE A 386 20.21 13.50 9.21
CA ILE A 386 18.83 13.38 8.73
C ILE A 386 18.85 12.93 7.28
N ILE A 387 18.44 11.70 7.02
CA ILE A 387 18.35 11.13 5.66
C ILE A 387 16.88 11.06 5.24
N LEU A 388 16.59 11.41 4.00
CA LEU A 388 15.28 11.24 3.37
C LEU A 388 15.37 10.17 2.28
N VAL A 389 14.58 9.11 2.42
CA VAL A 389 14.31 8.13 1.36
C VAL A 389 13.12 8.63 0.54
N PHE A 390 13.31 8.80 -0.77
CA PHE A 390 12.30 9.37 -1.66
C PHE A 390 11.24 8.35 -2.05
N GLN A 391 10.05 8.86 -2.38
CA GLN A 391 8.93 8.09 -2.90
C GLN A 391 9.26 7.31 -4.19
N HIS A 392 10.17 7.82 -5.03
CA HIS A 392 10.64 7.15 -6.25
C HIS A 392 12.07 6.67 -6.03
N PRO A 393 12.29 5.38 -5.76
CA PRO A 393 13.61 4.84 -5.43
C PRO A 393 14.62 5.00 -6.57
N GLU A 394 14.14 5.06 -7.82
CA GLU A 394 14.98 5.23 -9.02
C GLU A 394 15.79 6.54 -9.02
N HIS A 395 15.33 7.55 -8.26
CA HIS A 395 16.07 8.80 -8.09
C HIS A 395 17.21 8.69 -7.07
N MET A 396 17.34 7.55 -6.40
CA MET A 396 18.37 7.29 -5.38
C MET A 396 19.33 6.16 -5.74
N LEU A 397 18.98 5.34 -6.72
CA LEU A 397 19.76 4.17 -7.15
C LEU A 397 20.65 4.55 -8.33
N PHE A 398 21.97 4.44 -8.15
CA PHE A 398 22.96 4.86 -9.17
C PHE A 398 24.22 4.01 -9.20
N GLU A 399 24.40 3.09 -8.27
CA GLU A 399 25.54 2.16 -8.24
C GLU A 399 25.35 1.01 -9.24
N GLU A 400 26.43 0.30 -9.55
CA GLU A 400 26.43 -0.78 -10.54
C GLU A 400 25.85 -2.10 -10.03
N THR A 401 25.86 -2.31 -8.69
CA THR A 401 25.35 -3.53 -8.07
C THR A 401 24.55 -3.22 -6.80
N VAL A 402 23.64 -4.14 -6.43
CA VAL A 402 22.87 -4.09 -5.19
C VAL A 402 23.78 -3.97 -3.96
N GLU A 403 24.87 -4.74 -3.91
CA GLU A 403 25.82 -4.66 -2.78
C GLU A 403 26.48 -3.29 -2.67
N ARG A 404 26.88 -2.70 -3.79
CA ARG A 404 27.49 -1.37 -3.79
C ARG A 404 26.50 -0.29 -3.40
N GLU A 405 25.25 -0.40 -3.84
CA GLU A 405 24.18 0.52 -3.46
C GLU A 405 23.89 0.41 -1.96
N LEU A 406 23.74 -0.81 -1.43
CA LEU A 406 23.51 -1.07 -0.01
C LEU A 406 24.58 -0.39 0.87
N THR A 407 25.84 -0.41 0.45
CA THR A 407 26.97 0.13 1.22
C THR A 407 27.31 1.58 0.91
N PHE A 408 26.59 2.22 0.00
CA PHE A 408 26.90 3.57 -0.47
C PHE A 408 26.94 4.61 0.66
N CYS A 409 25.92 4.67 1.50
CA CYS A 409 25.86 5.63 2.60
C CYS A 409 27.01 5.43 3.59
N ALA A 410 27.34 4.19 3.94
CA ALA A 410 28.46 3.86 4.82
C ALA A 410 29.80 4.34 4.24
N ARG A 411 30.05 4.05 2.97
CA ARG A 411 31.28 4.48 2.28
C ARG A 411 31.43 6.00 2.24
N MET A 412 30.33 6.73 1.96
CA MET A 412 30.34 8.20 1.93
C MET A 412 30.53 8.82 3.31
N GLN A 413 30.03 8.18 4.36
CA GLN A 413 30.15 8.65 5.75
C GLN A 413 31.34 8.08 6.48
N GLN A 414 32.13 7.19 5.85
CA GLN A 414 33.31 6.51 6.42
C GLN A 414 32.92 5.68 7.67
N VAL A 415 31.78 4.98 7.59
CA VAL A 415 31.34 4.01 8.59
C VAL A 415 31.90 2.65 8.20
N ASP A 416 32.52 1.98 9.16
CA ASP A 416 33.03 0.63 8.98
C ASP A 416 31.87 -0.38 8.94
N PHE A 417 31.97 -1.35 8.04
CA PHE A 417 31.04 -2.46 7.90
C PHE A 417 31.79 -3.73 7.50
N SER A 418 31.29 -4.88 7.90
CA SER A 418 31.87 -6.18 7.56
C SER A 418 31.15 -6.82 6.37
N ALA A 419 31.83 -7.75 5.70
CA ALA A 419 31.21 -8.54 4.63
C ALA A 419 30.11 -9.48 5.16
N GLU A 420 30.19 -9.87 6.44
CA GLU A 420 29.18 -10.68 7.12
C GLU A 420 27.89 -9.87 7.31
N GLU A 421 27.96 -8.64 7.82
CA GLU A 421 26.81 -7.76 7.97
C GLU A 421 26.08 -7.49 6.66
N ILE A 422 26.83 -7.30 5.55
CA ILE A 422 26.23 -7.14 4.22
C ILE A 422 25.48 -8.41 3.82
N THR A 423 26.10 -9.56 4.01
CA THR A 423 25.50 -10.85 3.62
C THR A 423 24.26 -11.15 4.46
N ASP A 424 24.29 -10.86 5.76
CA ASP A 424 23.15 -11.03 6.66
C ASP A 424 21.97 -10.14 6.25
N VAL A 425 22.22 -8.86 5.93
CA VAL A 425 21.17 -7.94 5.47
C VAL A 425 20.60 -8.40 4.13
N LEU A 426 21.42 -8.75 3.15
CA LEU A 426 20.96 -9.23 1.84
C LEU A 426 20.15 -10.53 1.96
N SER A 427 20.57 -11.45 2.82
CA SER A 427 19.87 -12.71 3.06
C SER A 427 18.55 -12.49 3.78
N ARG A 428 18.53 -11.67 4.84
CA ARG A 428 17.34 -11.35 5.62
C ARG A 428 16.22 -10.71 4.80
N TYR A 429 16.57 -9.83 3.85
CA TYR A 429 15.61 -9.10 3.01
C TYR A 429 15.51 -9.69 1.58
N HIS A 430 15.91 -10.95 1.39
CA HIS A 430 15.74 -11.72 0.16
C HIS A 430 16.41 -11.13 -1.09
N LEU A 431 17.49 -10.34 -0.90
CA LEU A 431 18.27 -9.72 -1.97
C LEU A 431 19.61 -10.44 -2.28
N GLU A 432 19.89 -11.57 -1.62
CA GLU A 432 21.17 -12.28 -1.77
C GLU A 432 21.43 -12.74 -3.22
N LYS A 433 20.40 -13.24 -3.89
CA LYS A 433 20.47 -13.67 -5.30
C LYS A 433 20.69 -12.52 -6.27
N GLU A 434 20.29 -11.32 -5.85
CA GLU A 434 20.37 -10.08 -6.64
C GLU A 434 21.63 -9.26 -6.33
N ARG A 435 22.55 -9.79 -5.52
CA ARG A 435 23.74 -9.09 -5.00
C ARG A 435 24.52 -8.34 -6.07
N GLU A 436 24.75 -9.00 -7.24
CA GLU A 436 25.49 -8.46 -8.38
C GLU A 436 24.58 -7.85 -9.45
N THR A 437 23.26 -7.84 -9.23
CA THR A 437 22.29 -7.30 -10.18
C THR A 437 22.36 -5.78 -10.18
N PHE A 438 22.16 -5.17 -11.36
CA PHE A 438 22.04 -3.71 -11.47
C PHE A 438 20.75 -3.25 -10.77
N PRO A 439 20.80 -2.31 -9.81
CA PRO A 439 19.67 -1.97 -8.95
C PRO A 439 18.39 -1.59 -9.69
N LEU A 440 18.48 -0.94 -10.86
CA LEU A 440 17.30 -0.58 -11.64
C LEU A 440 16.60 -1.77 -12.32
N ASN A 441 17.20 -2.95 -12.31
CA ASN A 441 16.57 -4.18 -12.81
C ASN A 441 15.72 -4.91 -11.74
N LEU A 442 15.78 -4.47 -10.48
CA LEU A 442 14.95 -4.98 -9.40
C LEU A 442 13.46 -4.63 -9.60
N SER A 443 12.57 -5.38 -8.97
CA SER A 443 11.16 -4.97 -8.87
C SER A 443 11.02 -3.65 -8.09
N MET A 444 9.91 -2.94 -8.25
CA MET A 444 9.69 -1.66 -7.58
C MET A 444 9.80 -1.81 -6.05
N GLY A 445 9.16 -2.83 -5.46
CA GLY A 445 9.25 -3.08 -4.03
C GLY A 445 10.67 -3.40 -3.55
N GLN A 446 11.44 -4.20 -4.33
CA GLN A 446 12.85 -4.48 -4.03
C GLN A 446 13.72 -3.22 -4.14
N LYS A 447 13.47 -2.34 -5.11
CA LYS A 447 14.15 -1.03 -5.23
C LYS A 447 13.89 -0.18 -3.98
N HIS A 448 12.63 -0.10 -3.52
CA HIS A 448 12.28 0.60 -2.29
C HIS A 448 12.98 0.00 -1.08
N MET A 449 12.92 -1.32 -0.92
CA MET A 449 13.62 -2.00 0.18
C MET A 449 15.12 -1.71 0.14
N LEU A 450 15.77 -1.81 -1.01
CA LEU A 450 17.21 -1.52 -1.17
C LEU A 450 17.56 -0.08 -0.75
N THR A 451 16.75 0.92 -1.16
CA THR A 451 17.00 2.33 -0.76
C THR A 451 16.85 2.54 0.74
N ILE A 452 15.91 1.85 1.39
CA ILE A 452 15.75 1.91 2.85
C ILE A 452 16.91 1.19 3.55
N LEU A 453 17.31 0.03 3.05
CA LEU A 453 18.43 -0.74 3.60
C LEU A 453 19.76 0.00 3.47
N SER A 454 19.98 0.78 2.41
CA SER A 454 21.22 1.55 2.23
C SER A 454 21.45 2.58 3.33
N VAL A 455 20.39 3.05 4.01
CA VAL A 455 20.52 3.98 5.14
C VAL A 455 20.78 3.30 6.48
N LEU A 456 20.64 1.97 6.59
CA LEU A 456 20.96 1.23 7.83
C LEU A 456 22.41 1.39 8.25
N PHE A 457 23.32 1.41 7.28
CA PHE A 457 24.76 1.58 7.49
C PHE A 457 25.18 3.04 7.64
N SER A 458 24.24 3.97 7.81
CA SER A 458 24.53 5.40 7.99
C SER A 458 24.62 5.80 9.46
N CYS A 459 25.33 6.90 9.74
CA CYS A 459 25.35 7.53 11.05
C CYS A 459 24.09 8.32 11.39
N ALA A 460 23.11 8.41 10.48
CA ALA A 460 21.95 9.28 10.69
C ALA A 460 21.10 8.87 11.91
N ASP A 461 20.72 9.86 12.72
CA ASP A 461 19.82 9.68 13.85
C ASP A 461 18.36 9.73 13.45
N VAL A 462 18.05 10.45 12.35
CA VAL A 462 16.69 10.64 11.84
C VAL A 462 16.60 10.09 10.42
N ILE A 463 15.68 9.17 10.21
CA ILE A 463 15.40 8.57 8.91
C ILE A 463 13.97 8.96 8.51
N ILE A 464 13.84 9.58 7.35
CA ILE A 464 12.56 10.00 6.80
C ILE A 464 12.23 9.07 5.62
N LEU A 465 11.05 8.46 5.65
CA LEU A 465 10.54 7.55 4.62
C LEU A 465 9.32 8.21 3.95
N ASP A 466 9.43 8.53 2.66
CA ASP A 466 8.32 9.11 1.90
C ASP A 466 7.64 8.02 1.09
N GLU A 467 6.44 7.58 1.53
CA GLU A 467 5.61 6.50 0.94
C GLU A 467 6.39 5.18 0.70
N PRO A 468 6.98 4.59 1.75
CA PRO A 468 7.91 3.46 1.59
C PRO A 468 7.27 2.16 1.10
N THR A 469 5.94 2.04 1.16
CA THR A 469 5.18 0.81 0.80
C THR A 469 4.84 0.71 -0.69
N LEU A 470 5.16 1.73 -1.48
CA LEU A 470 4.82 1.76 -2.91
C LEU A 470 5.45 0.59 -3.69
N GLY A 471 4.62 -0.21 -4.37
CA GLY A 471 5.05 -1.38 -5.14
C GLY A 471 5.54 -2.57 -4.31
N MET A 472 5.32 -2.55 -2.98
CA MET A 472 5.62 -3.67 -2.10
C MET A 472 4.46 -4.66 -2.07
N ASP A 473 4.78 -5.95 -2.10
CA ASP A 473 3.85 -7.02 -1.75
C ASP A 473 3.78 -7.23 -0.22
N GLY A 474 2.93 -8.15 0.22
CA GLY A 474 2.71 -8.39 1.65
C GLY A 474 3.96 -8.85 2.41
N PHE A 475 4.90 -9.54 1.75
CA PHE A 475 6.16 -9.95 2.37
C PHE A 475 7.04 -8.74 2.64
N LEU A 476 7.24 -7.89 1.63
CA LEU A 476 8.06 -6.69 1.76
C LEU A 476 7.46 -5.68 2.75
N VAL A 477 6.13 -5.61 2.88
CA VAL A 477 5.49 -4.77 3.91
C VAL A 477 5.78 -5.29 5.31
N GLN A 478 5.77 -6.61 5.53
CA GLN A 478 6.16 -7.22 6.82
C GLN A 478 7.63 -6.96 7.14
N ASP A 479 8.52 -7.16 6.15
CA ASP A 479 9.95 -6.86 6.30
C ASP A 479 10.19 -5.39 6.64
N LEU A 480 9.45 -4.47 6.01
CA LEU A 480 9.49 -3.04 6.32
C LEU A 480 9.03 -2.74 7.76
N GLU A 481 7.97 -3.39 8.22
CA GLU A 481 7.48 -3.23 9.59
C GLU A 481 8.53 -3.67 10.62
N GLU A 482 9.16 -4.82 10.40
CA GLU A 482 10.26 -5.31 11.24
C GLU A 482 11.46 -4.37 11.21
N LEU A 483 11.81 -3.85 10.02
CA LEU A 483 12.88 -2.89 9.85
C LEU A 483 12.63 -1.58 10.62
N ILE A 484 11.43 -1.02 10.52
CA ILE A 484 11.05 0.18 11.28
C ILE A 484 11.16 -0.07 12.78
N ARG A 485 10.74 -1.25 13.26
CA ARG A 485 10.86 -1.64 14.66
C ARG A 485 12.31 -1.73 15.10
N SER A 486 13.17 -2.38 14.31
CA SER A 486 14.60 -2.50 14.62
C SER A 486 15.33 -1.16 14.63
N LEU A 487 14.97 -0.24 13.72
CA LEU A 487 15.49 1.13 13.73
C LEU A 487 15.12 1.88 15.02
N LYS A 488 13.88 1.75 15.46
CA LYS A 488 13.41 2.34 16.72
C LYS A 488 14.15 1.74 17.93
N GLU A 489 14.33 0.42 17.99
CA GLU A 489 15.07 -0.28 19.05
C GLU A 489 16.54 0.15 19.10
N ALA A 490 17.13 0.46 17.93
CA ALA A 490 18.46 1.07 17.80
C ALA A 490 18.50 2.56 18.21
N GLY A 491 17.39 3.13 18.71
CA GLY A 491 17.29 4.53 19.15
C GLY A 491 17.18 5.55 18.03
N LYS A 492 16.96 5.12 16.78
CA LYS A 492 16.75 6.03 15.64
C LYS A 492 15.36 6.65 15.71
N THR A 493 15.24 7.87 15.21
CA THR A 493 13.92 8.50 14.97
C THR A 493 13.51 8.21 13.54
N VAL A 494 12.32 7.64 13.34
CA VAL A 494 11.76 7.39 12.02
C VAL A 494 10.58 8.32 11.77
N ILE A 495 10.61 9.07 10.67
CA ILE A 495 9.49 9.91 10.24
C ILE A 495 8.95 9.30 8.95
N MET A 496 7.68 8.90 8.93
CA MET A 496 7.10 8.17 7.80
C MET A 496 5.89 8.90 7.25
N ILE A 497 5.90 9.21 5.94
CA ILE A 497 4.69 9.52 5.20
C ILE A 497 4.13 8.19 4.69
N SER A 498 2.87 7.88 4.95
CA SER A 498 2.23 6.69 4.42
C SER A 498 0.72 6.85 4.31
N HIS A 499 0.14 6.22 3.30
CA HIS A 499 -1.31 6.06 3.13
C HIS A 499 -1.82 4.69 3.62
N GLU A 500 -0.93 3.80 4.07
CA GLU A 500 -1.26 2.50 4.64
C GLU A 500 -1.55 2.64 6.15
N ILE A 501 -2.77 3.08 6.47
CA ILE A 501 -3.17 3.42 7.84
C ILE A 501 -3.06 2.25 8.83
N PRO A 502 -3.38 0.99 8.47
CA PRO A 502 -3.12 -0.14 9.36
C PRO A 502 -1.64 -0.29 9.76
N LEU A 503 -0.69 -0.12 8.81
CA LEU A 503 0.75 -0.13 9.10
C LEU A 503 1.13 1.02 10.03
N VAL A 504 0.61 2.22 9.78
CA VAL A 504 0.85 3.40 10.62
C VAL A 504 0.46 3.10 12.07
N PHE A 505 -0.75 2.60 12.31
CA PHE A 505 -1.22 2.31 13.67
C PHE A 505 -0.48 1.17 14.37
N ARG A 506 0.11 0.22 13.63
CA ARG A 506 0.94 -0.84 14.21
C ARG A 506 2.34 -0.36 14.60
N THR A 507 2.88 0.66 13.91
CA THR A 507 4.30 1.01 14.01
C THR A 507 4.58 2.33 14.71
N VAL A 508 3.68 3.33 14.64
CA VAL A 508 3.97 4.69 15.09
C VAL A 508 3.71 4.91 16.58
N ASP A 509 4.44 5.86 17.13
CA ASP A 509 4.24 6.38 18.50
C ASP A 509 3.48 7.70 18.50
N ALA A 510 3.66 8.50 17.46
CA ALA A 510 3.09 9.84 17.35
C ALA A 510 2.73 10.17 15.89
N ALA A 511 1.90 11.17 15.70
CA ALA A 511 1.50 11.64 14.37
C ALA A 511 1.45 13.15 14.30
N VAL A 512 1.78 13.67 13.11
CA VAL A 512 1.55 15.04 12.67
C VAL A 512 0.62 14.98 11.46
N ILE A 513 -0.48 15.72 11.49
CA ILE A 513 -1.43 15.73 10.38
C ILE A 513 -1.48 17.09 9.73
N LEU A 514 -1.27 17.10 8.41
CA LEU A 514 -1.34 18.28 7.58
C LEU A 514 -2.61 18.27 6.72
N ASN A 515 -3.25 19.44 6.60
CA ASN A 515 -4.37 19.65 5.71
C ASN A 515 -4.27 21.04 5.08
N ALA A 516 -4.30 21.10 3.74
CA ALA A 516 -4.20 22.36 2.99
C ALA A 516 -3.02 23.27 3.41
N GLY A 517 -1.86 22.67 3.73
CA GLY A 517 -0.65 23.40 4.15
C GLY A 517 -0.58 23.77 5.63
N GLU A 518 -1.61 23.48 6.42
CA GLU A 518 -1.67 23.76 7.86
C GLU A 518 -1.54 22.46 8.68
N LYS A 519 -0.95 22.56 9.87
CA LYS A 519 -0.97 21.45 10.84
C LYS A 519 -2.30 21.48 11.61
N ILE A 520 -3.06 20.38 11.51
CA ILE A 520 -4.35 20.25 12.21
C ILE A 520 -4.30 19.34 13.43
N PHE A 521 -3.23 18.52 13.55
CA PHE A 521 -3.03 17.64 14.70
C PHE A 521 -1.53 17.37 14.93
N GLU A 522 -1.15 17.22 16.16
CA GLU A 522 0.12 16.68 16.65
C GLU A 522 -0.13 16.02 18.00
N GLY A 523 0.19 14.74 18.12
CA GLY A 523 -0.06 14.01 19.35
C GLY A 523 0.38 12.55 19.27
N SER A 524 0.11 11.79 20.32
CA SER A 524 0.37 10.35 20.35
C SER A 524 -0.60 9.58 19.44
N ARG A 525 -0.25 8.31 19.13
CA ARG A 525 -1.13 7.40 18.42
C ARG A 525 -2.46 7.21 19.17
N GLU A 526 -2.40 7.11 20.51
CA GLU A 526 -3.55 6.95 21.38
C GLU A 526 -4.50 8.16 21.28
N GLU A 527 -3.95 9.37 21.34
CA GLU A 527 -4.73 10.60 21.17
C GLU A 527 -5.34 10.68 19.76
N LEU A 528 -4.61 10.25 18.73
CA LEU A 528 -5.10 10.21 17.36
C LEU A 528 -6.25 9.22 17.20
N ALA A 529 -6.19 8.06 17.83
CA ALA A 529 -7.23 7.03 17.75
C ALA A 529 -8.60 7.51 18.26
N GLU A 530 -8.62 8.49 19.18
CA GLU A 530 -9.86 9.09 19.71
C GLU A 530 -10.42 10.23 18.82
N ARG A 531 -9.74 10.56 17.72
CA ARG A 531 -10.05 11.72 16.89
C ARG A 531 -10.64 11.35 15.53
N SER A 532 -11.80 10.71 15.52
CA SER A 532 -12.54 10.38 14.29
C SER A 532 -12.82 11.61 13.42
N ASP A 533 -13.05 12.78 14.06
CA ASP A 533 -13.26 14.07 13.39
C ASP A 533 -12.11 14.47 12.47
N ILE A 534 -10.88 14.17 12.87
CA ILE A 534 -9.67 14.45 12.08
C ILE A 534 -9.63 13.54 10.85
N PHE A 535 -9.91 12.25 11.03
CA PHE A 535 -9.94 11.28 9.93
C PHE A 535 -10.99 11.64 8.88
N GLU A 536 -12.19 12.01 9.31
CA GLU A 536 -13.25 12.50 8.42
C GLU A 536 -12.80 13.75 7.66
N ARG A 537 -12.17 14.71 8.35
CA ARG A 537 -11.69 15.96 7.74
C ARG A 537 -10.63 15.73 6.67
N ILE A 538 -9.76 14.74 6.84
CA ILE A 538 -8.72 14.39 5.85
C ILE A 538 -9.14 13.29 4.88
N GLY A 539 -10.40 12.82 4.94
CA GLY A 539 -10.93 11.79 4.03
C GLY A 539 -10.18 10.44 4.09
N ILE A 540 -9.64 10.10 5.25
CA ILE A 540 -8.92 8.84 5.49
C ILE A 540 -9.74 8.01 6.48
N ALA A 541 -9.92 6.71 6.20
CA ALA A 541 -10.60 5.82 7.13
C ALA A 541 -9.68 5.39 8.28
N MET A 542 -10.20 5.37 9.51
CA MET A 542 -9.52 4.73 10.63
C MET A 542 -9.40 3.21 10.40
N PRO A 543 -8.36 2.54 10.94
CA PRO A 543 -8.22 1.10 10.81
C PRO A 543 -9.46 0.35 11.31
N PRO A 544 -9.86 -0.71 10.64
CA PRO A 544 -11.00 -1.54 11.05
C PRO A 544 -10.93 -2.01 12.49
N VAL A 545 -9.76 -2.42 12.97
CA VAL A 545 -9.56 -2.87 14.35
C VAL A 545 -9.82 -1.77 15.37
N VAL A 546 -9.44 -0.52 15.08
CA VAL A 546 -9.71 0.65 15.95
C VAL A 546 -11.20 0.94 15.95
N ARG A 547 -11.84 1.00 14.78
CA ARG A 547 -13.31 1.21 14.64
C ARG A 547 -14.11 0.14 15.37
N LEU A 548 -13.71 -1.14 15.27
CA LEU A 548 -14.34 -2.24 15.98
C LEU A 548 -14.15 -2.13 17.48
N SER A 549 -12.95 -1.77 17.96
CA SER A 549 -12.70 -1.55 19.39
C SER A 549 -13.65 -0.52 19.99
N HIS A 550 -13.83 0.62 19.29
CA HIS A 550 -14.77 1.67 19.72
C HIS A 550 -16.22 1.21 19.62
N SER A 551 -16.62 0.56 18.50
CA SER A 551 -18.01 0.17 18.26
C SER A 551 -18.49 -0.97 19.15
N LEU A 552 -17.57 -1.75 19.74
CA LEU A 552 -17.84 -2.83 20.68
C LEU A 552 -17.61 -2.41 22.14
N ASP A 553 -17.24 -1.15 22.40
CA ASP A 553 -16.93 -0.62 23.73
C ASP A 553 -15.92 -1.51 24.48
N LEU A 554 -14.77 -1.83 23.83
CA LEU A 554 -13.70 -2.56 24.48
C LEU A 554 -12.98 -1.67 25.52
N ASP A 555 -12.44 -2.29 26.57
CA ASP A 555 -11.79 -1.58 27.70
C ASP A 555 -10.61 -0.71 27.24
N GLN A 556 -9.96 -1.09 26.14
CA GLN A 556 -8.85 -0.36 25.53
C GLN A 556 -8.96 -0.39 24.02
N THR A 557 -8.53 0.68 23.37
CA THR A 557 -8.44 0.73 21.90
C THR A 557 -7.31 -0.20 21.42
N CYS A 558 -7.64 -1.10 20.50
CA CYS A 558 -6.69 -2.06 19.94
C CYS A 558 -6.12 -1.54 18.61
N TYR A 559 -4.84 -1.78 18.39
CA TYR A 559 -4.13 -1.35 17.18
C TYR A 559 -3.69 -2.52 16.29
N THR A 560 -3.74 -3.73 16.83
CA THR A 560 -3.43 -4.97 16.11
C THR A 560 -4.57 -5.96 16.25
N VAL A 561 -4.66 -6.90 15.32
CA VAL A 561 -5.69 -7.95 15.32
C VAL A 561 -5.52 -8.88 16.53
N GLU A 562 -4.27 -9.15 16.91
CA GLU A 562 -3.93 -9.98 18.08
C GLU A 562 -4.47 -9.34 19.36
N SER A 563 -4.14 -8.06 19.62
CA SER A 563 -4.60 -7.35 20.82
C SER A 563 -6.12 -7.24 20.88
N PHE A 564 -6.77 -7.05 19.72
CA PHE A 564 -8.22 -7.04 19.61
C PHE A 564 -8.84 -8.39 19.99
N THR A 565 -8.28 -9.48 19.47
CA THR A 565 -8.75 -10.84 19.74
C THR A 565 -8.57 -11.20 21.22
N GLU A 566 -7.42 -10.85 21.82
CA GLU A 566 -7.16 -11.08 23.25
C GLU A 566 -8.20 -10.38 24.14
N GLN A 567 -8.49 -9.10 23.88
CA GLN A 567 -9.50 -8.37 24.64
C GLN A 567 -10.90 -8.95 24.44
N LEU A 568 -11.23 -9.35 23.22
CA LEU A 568 -12.51 -9.97 22.92
C LEU A 568 -12.67 -11.31 23.66
N LEU A 569 -11.63 -12.14 23.69
CA LEU A 569 -11.62 -13.41 24.43
C LEU A 569 -11.76 -13.19 25.95
N LYS A 570 -11.05 -12.20 26.50
CA LYS A 570 -11.16 -11.81 27.91
C LYS A 570 -12.61 -11.45 28.24
N ARG A 571 -13.20 -10.51 27.48
CA ARG A 571 -14.60 -10.09 27.66
C ARG A 571 -15.61 -11.24 27.50
N TYR A 572 -15.36 -12.16 26.55
CA TYR A 572 -16.20 -13.35 26.35
C TYR A 572 -16.15 -14.27 27.59
N THR A 573 -14.96 -14.47 28.16
CA THR A 573 -14.77 -15.32 29.35
C THR A 573 -15.42 -14.71 30.58
N GLU A 574 -15.27 -13.40 30.81
CA GLU A 574 -15.88 -12.66 31.91
C GLU A 574 -17.41 -12.72 31.87
N LYS A 575 -18.02 -12.52 30.70
CA LYS A 575 -19.47 -12.55 30.52
C LYS A 575 -20.10 -13.94 30.74
N ARG A 576 -19.36 -15.03 30.46
CA ARG A 576 -19.80 -16.40 30.66
C ARG A 576 -19.34 -17.04 31.96
N GLY A 577 -18.25 -16.57 32.56
CA GLY A 577 -17.72 -17.06 33.86
C GLY A 577 -18.41 -16.44 35.07
N GLY A 578 -19.26 -15.43 34.89
CA GLY A 578 -20.06 -14.81 35.93
C GLY A 578 -21.46 -15.44 36.13
N LYS A 579 -21.73 -16.63 35.55
CA LYS A 579 -22.97 -17.41 35.75
C LYS A 579 -22.69 -18.67 36.57
#